data_eef1427997abb0da2c0622a41be764d1
#
_entry.id   eef1427997abb0da2c0622a41be764d1
#
_cell.length_a   1.000
_cell.length_b   1.000
_cell.length_c   1.000
_cell.angle_alpha   90.00
_cell.angle_beta   90.00
_cell.angle_gamma   90.00
#
_symmetry.space_group_name_H-M   'P 1'
#
loop_
_entity.id
_entity.type
_entity.pdbx_description
1 polymer ?
#
loop_
_entity_poly.entity_id
_entity_poly.type
_entity_poly.pdbx_seq_one_letter_code
_entity_poly.pdbx_strand_id
1 'polypeptide(L)'
;MESFNEFSVIREFFSDFSRGKATVIGPGDDCAVLRLPKDTQLATSSDTLIEGCHFPLGSSGDDIAYRAIATSASDLSAMGAQPLACVMSLSLPEIDIAWLEDFKQGLSSAIRCFSLPLVGGDLTRGPLTITVTVYGSLPVGQCLLRSGAKQGEIVLVTGTLGDAAAGLAFLNNEWEPNCDDKEFLVRRFFRPESRLDLAASLLEIATSSIDISDGLLADVGHI
;
A
#
# COMPACT_ATOMS: atom_id res chain seq x y z
N MET A 1 -13.82 32.46 5.92
CA MET A 1 -13.17 31.17 5.71
C MET A 1 -13.65 30.69 4.36
N GLU A 2 -12.78 30.56 3.36
CA GLU A 2 -13.16 29.91 2.11
C GLU A 2 -13.56 28.48 2.44
N SER A 3 -14.73 28.05 1.97
CA SER A 3 -15.18 26.67 2.16
C SER A 3 -14.26 25.79 1.31
N PHE A 4 -13.49 24.89 1.94
CA PHE A 4 -12.76 23.86 1.22
C PHE A 4 -13.74 23.04 0.37
N ASN A 5 -13.49 22.99 -0.92
CA ASN A 5 -14.16 22.11 -1.86
C ASN A 5 -13.19 21.02 -2.33
N GLU A 6 -13.69 20.03 -3.01
CA GLU A 6 -12.93 18.89 -3.54
C GLU A 6 -11.64 19.33 -4.27
N PHE A 7 -11.75 20.27 -5.20
CA PHE A 7 -10.59 20.74 -5.99
C PHE A 7 -9.53 21.46 -5.14
N SER A 8 -9.96 22.22 -4.12
CA SER A 8 -9.02 22.89 -3.21
C SER A 8 -8.27 21.86 -2.34
N VAL A 9 -8.95 20.83 -1.86
CA VAL A 9 -8.34 19.73 -1.11
C VAL A 9 -7.35 18.95 -1.98
N ILE A 10 -7.73 18.57 -3.19
CA ILE A 10 -6.83 17.87 -4.12
C ILE A 10 -5.56 18.68 -4.38
N ARG A 11 -5.71 19.97 -4.66
CA ARG A 11 -4.58 20.86 -4.95
C ARG A 11 -3.65 21.02 -3.74
N GLU A 12 -4.18 21.17 -2.54
CA GLU A 12 -3.40 21.48 -1.35
C GLU A 12 -2.76 20.24 -0.72
N PHE A 13 -3.47 19.13 -0.73
CA PHE A 13 -3.03 17.93 -0.01
C PHE A 13 -2.40 16.85 -0.90
N PHE A 14 -2.70 16.82 -2.22
CA PHE A 14 -2.33 15.68 -3.05
C PHE A 14 -1.48 16.02 -4.29
N SER A 15 -1.43 17.26 -4.77
CA SER A 15 -0.75 17.63 -6.02
C SER A 15 0.77 17.44 -6.03
N ASP A 16 1.42 17.51 -4.87
CA ASP A 16 2.89 17.47 -4.76
C ASP A 16 3.50 16.05 -4.90
N PHE A 17 2.70 15.02 -4.92
CA PHE A 17 3.13 13.62 -4.85
C PHE A 17 3.34 12.92 -6.19
N SER A 18 3.11 13.61 -7.30
CA SER A 18 3.08 13.01 -8.65
C SER A 18 4.45 12.84 -9.32
N ARG A 19 5.52 13.33 -8.72
CA ARG A 19 6.85 13.30 -9.34
C ARG A 19 7.47 11.92 -9.30
N GLY A 20 7.56 11.27 -10.46
CA GLY A 20 8.19 9.96 -10.61
C GLY A 20 8.82 9.80 -11.98
N LYS A 21 9.76 8.85 -12.13
CA LYS A 21 10.47 8.58 -13.39
C LYS A 21 9.53 8.15 -14.54
N ALA A 22 8.44 7.47 -14.18
CA ALA A 22 7.43 6.98 -15.12
C ALA A 22 6.37 8.02 -15.45
N THR A 23 6.18 9.07 -14.63
CA THR A 23 5.12 10.07 -14.79
C THR A 23 5.42 11.01 -15.94
N VAL A 24 4.57 11.02 -16.96
CA VAL A 24 4.59 11.96 -18.09
C VAL A 24 3.60 13.10 -17.85
N ILE A 25 2.37 12.75 -17.43
CA ILE A 25 1.32 13.68 -17.02
C ILE A 25 0.82 13.18 -15.65
N GLY A 26 0.77 14.06 -14.66
CA GLY A 26 0.24 13.81 -13.32
C GLY A 26 -1.12 14.47 -13.11
N PRO A 27 -1.51 14.76 -11.85
CA PRO A 27 -2.77 15.41 -11.52
C PRO A 27 -2.93 16.78 -12.18
N GLY A 28 -4.15 17.08 -12.64
CA GLY A 28 -4.49 18.37 -13.28
C GLY A 28 -5.11 18.24 -14.65
N ASP A 29 -5.04 17.07 -15.28
CA ASP A 29 -5.74 16.68 -16.49
C ASP A 29 -6.71 15.53 -16.21
N ASP A 30 -7.52 15.14 -17.21
CA ASP A 30 -8.54 14.08 -17.09
C ASP A 30 -7.95 12.71 -16.72
N CYS A 31 -6.68 12.46 -17.06
CA CYS A 31 -5.98 11.23 -16.66
C CYS A 31 -4.47 11.43 -16.54
N ALA A 32 -3.83 10.61 -15.73
CA ALA A 32 -2.38 10.50 -15.71
C ALA A 32 -1.85 9.74 -16.92
N VAL A 33 -0.66 10.13 -17.40
CA VAL A 33 0.05 9.40 -18.46
C VAL A 33 1.36 8.87 -17.91
N LEU A 34 1.54 7.56 -17.97
CA LEU A 34 2.75 6.87 -17.52
C LEU A 34 3.53 6.32 -18.70
N ARG A 35 4.85 6.40 -18.61
CA ARG A 35 5.76 5.75 -19.57
C ARG A 35 6.29 4.46 -18.96
N LEU A 36 5.99 3.34 -19.59
CA LEU A 36 6.60 2.07 -19.22
C LEU A 36 8.08 2.05 -19.65
N PRO A 37 8.97 1.46 -18.83
CA PRO A 37 10.31 1.15 -19.26
C PRO A 37 10.30 0.25 -20.51
N LYS A 38 11.34 0.36 -21.35
CA LYS A 38 11.43 -0.47 -22.54
C LYS A 38 11.52 -1.98 -22.15
N ASP A 39 10.92 -2.82 -22.98
CA ASP A 39 10.93 -4.28 -22.81
C ASP A 39 10.32 -4.75 -21.47
N THR A 40 9.33 -4.00 -20.98
CA THR A 40 8.56 -4.35 -19.77
C THR A 40 7.06 -4.48 -20.05
N GLN A 41 6.36 -5.16 -19.16
CA GLN A 41 4.91 -5.29 -19.08
C GLN A 41 4.39 -4.64 -17.80
N LEU A 42 3.14 -4.21 -17.80
CA LEU A 42 2.48 -3.57 -16.67
C LEU A 42 1.93 -4.64 -15.72
N ALA A 43 2.23 -4.47 -14.42
CA ALA A 43 1.52 -5.13 -13.33
C ALA A 43 0.64 -4.10 -12.62
N THR A 44 -0.54 -4.51 -12.19
CA THR A 44 -1.45 -3.64 -11.42
C THR A 44 -2.23 -4.46 -10.41
N SER A 45 -2.45 -3.89 -9.24
CA SER A 45 -3.33 -4.40 -8.18
C SER A 45 -4.11 -3.26 -7.54
N SER A 46 -5.18 -3.59 -6.82
CA SER A 46 -6.02 -2.59 -6.15
C SER A 46 -6.56 -3.14 -4.85
N ASP A 47 -6.32 -2.42 -3.75
CA ASP A 47 -6.83 -2.72 -2.42
C ASP A 47 -7.72 -1.60 -1.89
N THR A 48 -8.68 -1.99 -1.06
CA THR A 48 -9.58 -1.06 -0.38
C THR A 48 -9.53 -1.26 1.13
N LEU A 49 -9.26 -0.19 1.85
CA LEU A 49 -9.33 -0.15 3.31
C LEU A 49 -10.56 0.65 3.74
N ILE A 50 -11.35 0.10 4.67
CA ILE A 50 -12.58 0.69 5.21
C ILE A 50 -12.43 0.82 6.72
N GLU A 51 -12.75 1.99 7.27
CA GLU A 51 -12.75 2.23 8.71
C GLU A 51 -13.71 1.29 9.45
N GLY A 52 -13.29 0.79 10.59
CA GLY A 52 -14.04 -0.19 11.38
C GLY A 52 -14.05 -1.61 10.82
N CYS A 53 -13.48 -1.82 9.61
CA CYS A 53 -13.33 -3.14 9.00
C CYS A 53 -11.85 -3.54 8.89
N HIS A 54 -11.05 -2.70 8.26
CA HIS A 54 -9.63 -2.96 7.98
C HIS A 54 -8.67 -2.21 8.92
N PHE A 55 -9.18 -1.22 9.63
CA PHE A 55 -8.49 -0.47 10.67
C PHE A 55 -9.47 0.06 11.71
N PRO A 56 -9.05 0.27 12.97
CA PRO A 56 -9.91 0.75 14.05
C PRO A 56 -10.50 2.13 13.77
N LEU A 57 -11.68 2.40 14.34
CA LEU A 57 -12.30 3.73 14.34
C LEU A 57 -11.37 4.77 14.97
N GLY A 58 -11.31 5.96 14.37
CA GLY A 58 -10.52 7.07 14.88
C GLY A 58 -9.00 6.89 14.75
N SER A 59 -8.54 6.01 13.87
CA SER A 59 -7.12 5.87 13.55
C SER A 59 -6.58 7.15 12.91
N SER A 60 -5.29 7.46 13.14
CA SER A 60 -4.65 8.66 12.62
C SER A 60 -4.57 8.66 11.09
N GLY A 61 -4.66 9.85 10.48
CA GLY A 61 -4.49 9.98 9.04
C GLY A 61 -3.13 9.51 8.55
N ASP A 62 -2.07 9.80 9.32
CA ASP A 62 -0.68 9.40 9.03
C ASP A 62 -0.53 7.87 8.91
N ASP A 63 -1.06 7.15 9.88
CA ASP A 63 -0.98 5.69 9.91
C ASP A 63 -1.79 5.03 8.78
N ILE A 64 -2.99 5.55 8.53
CA ILE A 64 -3.90 4.98 7.53
C ILE A 64 -3.40 5.25 6.11
N ALA A 65 -2.88 6.44 5.84
CA ALA A 65 -2.27 6.75 4.54
C ALA A 65 -1.08 5.84 4.24
N TYR A 66 -0.19 5.65 5.23
CA TYR A 66 0.95 4.77 5.06
C TYR A 66 0.51 3.32 4.81
N ARG A 67 -0.40 2.81 5.65
CA ARG A 67 -0.90 1.44 5.54
C ARG A 67 -1.55 1.18 4.19
N ALA A 68 -2.39 2.09 3.68
CA ALA A 68 -3.07 1.93 2.41
C ALA A 68 -2.09 1.76 1.22
N ILE A 69 -1.03 2.55 1.19
CA ILE A 69 0.01 2.41 0.16
C ILE A 69 0.83 1.11 0.38
N ALA A 70 1.18 0.80 1.63
CA ALA A 70 2.03 -0.34 1.96
C ALA A 70 1.37 -1.69 1.64
N THR A 71 0.07 -1.84 1.91
CA THR A 71 -0.68 -3.06 1.59
C THR A 71 -0.73 -3.29 0.09
N SER A 72 -1.16 -2.30 -0.69
CA SER A 72 -1.20 -2.42 -2.15
C SER A 72 0.19 -2.61 -2.79
N ALA A 73 1.24 -2.01 -2.21
CA ALA A 73 2.62 -2.20 -2.66
C ALA A 73 3.12 -3.63 -2.44
N SER A 74 2.57 -4.36 -1.46
CA SER A 74 2.89 -5.75 -1.16
C SER A 74 2.61 -6.68 -2.34
N ASP A 75 1.51 -6.48 -3.04
CA ASP A 75 1.15 -7.24 -4.25
C ASP A 75 2.19 -7.12 -5.36
N LEU A 76 2.72 -5.91 -5.57
CA LEU A 76 3.80 -5.71 -6.55
C LEU A 76 5.05 -6.49 -6.16
N SER A 77 5.39 -6.49 -4.87
CA SER A 77 6.52 -7.25 -4.33
C SER A 77 6.35 -8.74 -4.55
N ALA A 78 5.16 -9.28 -4.25
CA ALA A 78 4.84 -10.69 -4.44
C ALA A 78 4.99 -11.15 -5.89
N MET A 79 4.71 -10.28 -6.85
CA MET A 79 4.87 -10.56 -8.29
C MET A 79 6.30 -10.32 -8.81
N GLY A 80 7.21 -9.76 -8.00
CA GLY A 80 8.54 -9.35 -8.43
C GLY A 80 8.58 -8.03 -9.20
N ALA A 81 7.50 -7.24 -9.16
CA ALA A 81 7.34 -6.03 -9.94
C ALA A 81 8.07 -4.83 -9.34
N GLN A 82 8.63 -3.98 -10.19
CA GLN A 82 9.20 -2.70 -9.79
C GLN A 82 8.11 -1.62 -9.74
N PRO A 83 8.02 -0.80 -8.68
CA PRO A 83 6.99 0.21 -8.54
C PRO A 83 7.12 1.32 -9.60
N LEU A 84 6.00 1.79 -10.11
CA LEU A 84 5.94 2.89 -11.09
C LEU A 84 5.15 4.08 -10.55
N ALA A 85 3.93 3.85 -10.09
CA ALA A 85 3.01 4.88 -9.62
C ALA A 85 1.82 4.25 -8.87
N CYS A 86 1.01 5.09 -8.23
CA CYS A 86 -0.30 4.71 -7.74
C CYS A 86 -1.36 5.79 -8.04
N VAL A 87 -2.62 5.38 -8.01
CA VAL A 87 -3.78 6.27 -7.92
C VAL A 87 -4.57 5.92 -6.66
N MET A 88 -5.27 6.91 -6.08
CA MET A 88 -5.98 6.73 -4.82
C MET A 88 -7.36 7.37 -4.88
N SER A 89 -8.40 6.59 -4.60
CA SER A 89 -9.73 7.10 -4.34
C SER A 89 -9.96 7.17 -2.83
N LEU A 90 -10.28 8.36 -2.34
CA LEU A 90 -10.52 8.66 -0.94
C LEU A 90 -11.95 9.11 -0.73
N SER A 91 -12.69 8.40 0.11
CA SER A 91 -14.02 8.80 0.58
C SER A 91 -13.92 9.27 2.03
N LEU A 92 -14.47 10.46 2.33
CA LEU A 92 -14.46 11.06 3.66
C LEU A 92 -15.88 11.42 4.09
N PRO A 93 -16.27 11.22 5.37
CA PRO A 93 -17.56 11.67 5.87
C PRO A 93 -17.69 13.20 5.89
N GLU A 94 -16.59 13.87 6.18
CA GLU A 94 -16.45 15.32 6.20
C GLU A 94 -15.00 15.74 5.93
N ILE A 95 -14.79 17.02 5.58
CA ILE A 95 -13.44 17.59 5.39
C ILE A 95 -12.92 18.05 6.75
N ASP A 96 -12.04 17.26 7.35
CA ASP A 96 -11.26 17.62 8.54
C ASP A 96 -9.83 17.97 8.10
N ILE A 97 -9.48 19.25 8.21
CA ILE A 97 -8.18 19.75 7.77
C ILE A 97 -7.03 19.17 8.60
N ALA A 98 -7.22 19.01 9.91
CA ALA A 98 -6.17 18.46 10.77
C ALA A 98 -5.90 16.99 10.43
N TRP A 99 -6.94 16.21 10.18
CA TRP A 99 -6.83 14.83 9.74
C TRP A 99 -6.19 14.72 8.35
N LEU A 100 -6.52 15.62 7.42
CA LEU A 100 -5.93 15.67 6.08
C LEU A 100 -4.44 16.05 6.09
N GLU A 101 -4.02 16.96 6.97
CA GLU A 101 -2.61 17.30 7.17
C GLU A 101 -1.82 16.09 7.68
N ASP A 102 -2.39 15.37 8.63
CA ASP A 102 -1.81 14.15 9.17
C ASP A 102 -1.75 13.04 8.09
N PHE A 103 -2.84 12.85 7.34
CA PHE A 103 -2.90 11.94 6.20
C PHE A 103 -1.82 12.26 5.14
N LYS A 104 -1.63 13.52 4.81
CA LYS A 104 -0.60 14.00 3.89
C LYS A 104 0.82 13.61 4.34
N GLN A 105 1.10 13.62 5.65
CA GLN A 105 2.39 13.20 6.19
C GLN A 105 2.64 11.71 5.98
N GLY A 106 1.67 10.88 6.32
CA GLY A 106 1.74 9.43 6.12
C GLY A 106 1.88 9.05 4.64
N LEU A 107 1.10 9.72 3.78
CA LEU A 107 1.16 9.54 2.34
C LEU A 107 2.56 9.90 1.80
N SER A 108 3.11 11.05 2.21
CA SER A 108 4.46 11.49 1.84
C SER A 108 5.53 10.47 2.26
N SER A 109 5.39 9.93 3.47
CA SER A 109 6.30 8.92 4.01
C SER A 109 6.25 7.62 3.22
N ALA A 110 5.03 7.12 2.92
CA ALA A 110 4.81 5.90 2.16
C ALA A 110 5.31 6.02 0.70
N ILE A 111 4.96 7.11 0.01
CA ILE A 111 5.40 7.37 -1.37
C ILE A 111 6.92 7.37 -1.48
N ARG A 112 7.62 7.98 -0.53
CA ARG A 112 9.09 7.96 -0.50
C ARG A 112 9.64 6.58 -0.20
N CYS A 113 9.04 5.87 0.78
CA CYS A 113 9.50 4.55 1.18
C CYS A 113 9.38 3.53 0.03
N PHE A 114 8.25 3.54 -0.67
CA PHE A 114 7.93 2.54 -1.70
C PHE A 114 8.20 3.02 -3.13
N SER A 115 8.65 4.27 -3.31
CA SER A 115 8.87 4.86 -4.64
C SER A 115 7.62 4.79 -5.53
N LEU A 116 6.45 5.00 -4.95
CA LEU A 116 5.12 4.97 -5.59
C LEU A 116 4.51 6.37 -5.64
N PRO A 117 4.87 7.22 -6.60
CA PRO A 117 4.27 8.55 -6.74
C PRO A 117 2.75 8.44 -6.98
N LEU A 118 1.98 9.29 -6.29
CA LEU A 118 0.53 9.42 -6.49
C LEU A 118 0.27 10.28 -7.72
N VAL A 119 -0.25 9.68 -8.78
CA VAL A 119 -0.41 10.35 -10.08
C VAL A 119 -1.84 10.74 -10.41
N GLY A 120 -2.80 10.38 -9.58
CA GLY A 120 -4.20 10.71 -9.75
C GLY A 120 -5.07 10.04 -8.69
N GLY A 121 -6.37 10.18 -8.85
CA GLY A 121 -7.35 9.57 -7.95
C GLY A 121 -8.67 10.32 -7.95
N ASP A 122 -9.44 10.09 -6.91
CA ASP A 122 -10.75 10.69 -6.71
C ASP A 122 -10.96 11.05 -5.23
N LEU A 123 -11.72 12.10 -4.97
CA LEU A 123 -12.13 12.50 -3.62
C LEU A 123 -13.65 12.63 -3.58
N THR A 124 -14.28 11.86 -2.73
CA THR A 124 -15.75 11.88 -2.62
C THR A 124 -16.20 11.92 -1.17
N ARG A 125 -17.50 12.24 -0.97
CA ARG A 125 -18.10 12.23 0.36
C ARG A 125 -18.79 10.88 0.62
N GLY A 126 -18.41 10.24 1.73
CA GLY A 126 -18.99 8.96 2.17
C GLY A 126 -18.28 8.45 3.42
N PRO A 127 -18.51 7.20 3.82
CA PRO A 127 -17.76 6.56 4.90
C PRO A 127 -16.24 6.60 4.59
N LEU A 128 -15.40 6.71 5.63
CA LEU A 128 -13.96 6.73 5.46
C LEU A 128 -13.50 5.43 4.79
N THR A 129 -13.10 5.57 3.54
CA THR A 129 -12.68 4.46 2.67
C THR A 129 -11.54 4.93 1.77
N ILE A 130 -10.52 4.11 1.66
CA ILE A 130 -9.33 4.42 0.86
C ILE A 130 -9.11 3.25 -0.09
N THR A 131 -9.16 3.52 -1.38
CA THR A 131 -8.79 2.54 -2.41
C THR A 131 -7.52 3.00 -3.08
N VAL A 132 -6.50 2.15 -3.08
CA VAL A 132 -5.22 2.40 -3.76
C VAL A 132 -5.06 1.39 -4.88
N THR A 133 -4.86 1.90 -6.10
CA THR A 133 -4.44 1.08 -7.24
C THR A 133 -2.99 1.36 -7.54
N VAL A 134 -2.16 0.32 -7.52
CA VAL A 134 -0.72 0.40 -7.79
C VAL A 134 -0.38 -0.08 -9.19
N TYR A 135 0.62 0.53 -9.77
CA TYR A 135 1.19 0.18 -11.07
C TYR A 135 2.66 -0.15 -10.90
N GLY A 136 3.07 -1.29 -11.42
CA GLY A 136 4.45 -1.74 -11.44
C GLY A 136 4.87 -2.23 -12.82
N SER A 137 6.15 -2.45 -13.01
CA SER A 137 6.71 -3.00 -14.24
C SER A 137 7.47 -4.28 -13.98
N LEU A 138 7.37 -5.21 -14.93
CA LEU A 138 8.06 -6.49 -14.96
C LEU A 138 8.75 -6.65 -16.33
N PRO A 139 9.89 -7.35 -16.43
CA PRO A 139 10.40 -7.77 -17.73
C PRO A 139 9.35 -8.58 -18.48
N VAL A 140 9.25 -8.42 -19.80
CA VAL A 140 8.29 -9.19 -20.61
C VAL A 140 8.49 -10.69 -20.42
N GLY A 141 7.40 -11.39 -20.10
CA GLY A 141 7.40 -12.85 -19.91
C GLY A 141 7.95 -13.32 -18.56
N GLN A 142 8.26 -12.42 -17.63
CA GLN A 142 8.72 -12.76 -16.28
C GLN A 142 7.77 -12.21 -15.22
N CYS A 143 7.35 -13.06 -14.31
CA CYS A 143 6.63 -12.69 -13.08
C CYS A 143 6.67 -13.89 -12.12
N LEU A 144 6.59 -13.62 -10.84
CA LEU A 144 6.31 -14.65 -9.84
C LEU A 144 4.82 -14.92 -9.80
N LEU A 145 4.47 -16.19 -9.69
CA LEU A 145 3.09 -16.66 -9.60
C LEU A 145 2.90 -17.40 -8.27
N ARG A 146 1.67 -17.52 -7.83
CA ARG A 146 1.31 -18.43 -6.73
C ARG A 146 1.51 -19.90 -7.14
N SER A 147 1.33 -20.20 -8.42
CA SER A 147 1.57 -21.52 -8.99
C SER A 147 3.00 -21.63 -9.52
N GLY A 148 3.77 -22.58 -9.08
CA GLY A 148 5.14 -22.77 -9.56
C GLY A 148 5.99 -23.59 -8.61
N ALA A 149 5.60 -23.62 -7.34
CA ALA A 149 6.28 -24.40 -6.30
C ALA A 149 6.20 -25.90 -6.59
N LYS A 150 7.26 -26.61 -6.20
CA LYS A 150 7.40 -28.07 -6.41
C LYS A 150 7.71 -28.77 -5.10
N GLN A 151 7.31 -30.01 -5.00
CA GLN A 151 7.60 -30.83 -3.84
C GLN A 151 9.12 -30.91 -3.58
N GLY A 152 9.50 -30.60 -2.35
CA GLY A 152 10.91 -30.61 -1.91
C GLY A 152 11.56 -29.23 -1.91
N GLU A 153 10.89 -28.19 -2.40
CA GLU A 153 11.36 -26.81 -2.29
C GLU A 153 11.18 -26.28 -0.87
N ILE A 154 11.95 -25.27 -0.51
CA ILE A 154 11.93 -24.64 0.82
C ILE A 154 10.96 -23.47 0.81
N VAL A 155 10.06 -23.44 1.79
CA VAL A 155 9.19 -22.29 2.06
C VAL A 155 9.95 -21.30 2.94
N LEU A 156 10.07 -20.06 2.47
CA LEU A 156 10.72 -18.95 3.18
C LEU A 156 9.71 -17.86 3.47
N VAL A 157 9.83 -17.20 4.60
CA VAL A 157 9.06 -16.03 4.99
C VAL A 157 10.02 -14.88 5.29
N THR A 158 9.71 -13.69 4.79
CA THR A 158 10.48 -12.49 5.10
C THR A 158 9.93 -11.82 6.36
N GLY A 159 10.81 -11.55 7.33
CA GLY A 159 10.41 -10.92 8.60
C GLY A 159 9.79 -11.89 9.60
N THR A 160 8.98 -11.36 10.50
CA THR A 160 8.31 -12.08 11.60
C THR A 160 6.80 -12.17 11.35
N LEU A 161 6.19 -13.23 11.86
CA LEU A 161 4.77 -13.52 11.68
C LEU A 161 3.97 -13.18 12.93
N GLY A 162 2.73 -12.72 12.76
CA GLY A 162 1.79 -12.45 13.83
C GLY A 162 1.89 -11.05 14.43
N ASP A 163 2.93 -10.28 14.17
CA ASP A 163 3.15 -8.95 14.76
C ASP A 163 1.98 -8.00 14.50
N ALA A 164 1.53 -7.91 13.24
CA ALA A 164 0.41 -7.04 12.87
C ALA A 164 -0.92 -7.49 13.51
N ALA A 165 -1.17 -8.80 13.57
CA ALA A 165 -2.35 -9.35 14.24
C ALA A 165 -2.32 -9.06 15.75
N ALA A 166 -1.18 -9.21 16.40
CA ALA A 166 -1.01 -8.87 17.81
C ALA A 166 -1.19 -7.37 18.05
N GLY A 167 -0.67 -6.52 17.15
CA GLY A 167 -0.89 -5.07 17.18
C GLY A 167 -2.37 -4.69 17.07
N LEU A 168 -3.12 -5.32 16.17
CA LEU A 168 -4.56 -5.12 16.04
C LEU A 168 -5.33 -5.58 17.26
N ALA A 169 -5.03 -6.76 17.81
CA ALA A 169 -5.66 -7.27 19.02
C ALA A 169 -5.42 -6.33 20.22
N PHE A 170 -4.24 -5.73 20.33
CA PHE A 170 -3.96 -4.70 21.33
C PHE A 170 -4.80 -3.42 21.08
N LEU A 171 -4.87 -2.93 19.86
CA LEU A 171 -5.65 -1.75 19.48
C LEU A 171 -7.15 -1.94 19.76
N ASN A 172 -7.66 -3.16 19.61
CA ASN A 172 -9.04 -3.54 19.90
C ASN A 172 -9.29 -3.83 21.39
N ASN A 173 -8.27 -3.72 22.27
CA ASN A 173 -8.34 -4.11 23.69
C ASN A 173 -8.68 -5.60 23.93
N GLU A 174 -8.35 -6.47 22.98
CA GLU A 174 -8.56 -7.92 23.09
C GLU A 174 -7.39 -8.63 23.80
N TRP A 175 -6.22 -8.02 23.78
CA TRP A 175 -5.00 -8.53 24.37
C TRP A 175 -4.05 -7.40 24.76
N GLU A 176 -3.27 -7.59 25.81
CA GLU A 176 -2.28 -6.63 26.27
C GLU A 176 -0.86 -7.24 26.24
N PRO A 177 0.06 -6.70 25.41
CA PRO A 177 1.44 -7.14 25.36
C PRO A 177 2.24 -6.68 26.58
N ASN A 178 3.40 -7.29 26.81
CA ASN A 178 4.39 -6.74 27.72
C ASN A 178 4.79 -5.33 27.30
N CYS A 179 5.14 -4.47 28.28
CA CYS A 179 5.29 -3.02 28.07
C CYS A 179 6.21 -2.63 26.91
N ASP A 180 7.26 -3.38 26.65
CA ASP A 180 8.30 -3.03 25.66
C ASP A 180 7.91 -3.33 24.21
N ASP A 181 6.88 -4.14 23.98
CA ASP A 181 6.49 -4.61 22.63
C ASP A 181 5.35 -3.79 22.00
N LYS A 182 4.65 -2.96 22.79
CA LYS A 182 3.42 -2.25 22.33
C LYS A 182 3.66 -1.40 21.10
N GLU A 183 4.63 -0.52 21.16
CA GLU A 183 4.94 0.41 20.05
C GLU A 183 5.37 -0.35 18.80
N PHE A 184 6.18 -1.38 18.95
CA PHE A 184 6.61 -2.23 17.85
C PHE A 184 5.41 -2.92 17.17
N LEU A 185 4.52 -3.55 17.92
CA LEU A 185 3.37 -4.28 17.39
C LEU A 185 2.37 -3.36 16.70
N VAL A 186 2.04 -2.21 17.31
CA VAL A 186 1.18 -1.18 16.70
C VAL A 186 1.79 -0.66 15.41
N ARG A 187 3.10 -0.40 15.42
CA ARG A 187 3.82 0.02 14.22
C ARG A 187 3.79 -1.06 13.13
N ARG A 188 3.91 -2.35 13.48
CA ARG A 188 3.83 -3.46 12.51
C ARG A 188 2.45 -3.55 11.87
N PHE A 189 1.38 -3.21 12.60
CA PHE A 189 0.04 -3.14 12.04
C PHE A 189 -0.12 -1.96 11.08
N PHE A 190 0.20 -0.74 11.51
CA PHE A 190 -0.03 0.46 10.71
C PHE A 190 1.02 0.71 9.62
N ARG A 191 2.24 0.23 9.81
CA ARG A 191 3.37 0.44 8.90
C ARG A 191 4.02 -0.87 8.48
N PRO A 192 3.26 -1.72 7.73
CA PRO A 192 3.81 -2.97 7.22
C PRO A 192 4.92 -2.69 6.19
N GLU A 193 5.85 -3.64 6.09
CA GLU A 193 6.96 -3.60 5.15
C GLU A 193 6.60 -4.41 3.89
N SER A 194 6.41 -3.75 2.75
CA SER A 194 5.98 -4.40 1.50
C SER A 194 7.07 -5.20 0.77
N ARG A 195 8.32 -5.19 1.25
CA ARG A 195 9.44 -5.95 0.66
C ARG A 195 9.73 -5.67 -0.82
N LEU A 196 9.39 -4.49 -1.32
CA LEU A 196 9.70 -4.09 -2.70
C LEU A 196 11.21 -4.10 -3.01
N ASP A 197 12.04 -3.92 -2.00
CA ASP A 197 13.50 -4.02 -2.08
C ASP A 197 13.99 -5.43 -2.48
N LEU A 198 13.20 -6.47 -2.18
CA LEU A 198 13.49 -7.86 -2.52
C LEU A 198 12.91 -8.30 -3.87
N ALA A 199 11.95 -7.56 -4.44
CA ALA A 199 11.16 -7.98 -5.59
C ALA A 199 12.01 -8.46 -6.78
N ALA A 200 13.03 -7.69 -7.18
CA ALA A 200 13.92 -8.06 -8.29
C ALA A 200 14.72 -9.32 -8.01
N SER A 201 15.26 -9.46 -6.79
CA SER A 201 16.05 -10.64 -6.41
C SER A 201 15.18 -11.89 -6.31
N LEU A 202 13.95 -11.75 -5.80
CA LEU A 202 13.01 -12.87 -5.74
C LEU A 202 12.63 -13.37 -7.13
N LEU A 203 12.47 -12.48 -8.10
CA LEU A 203 12.17 -12.84 -9.49
C LEU A 203 13.24 -13.75 -10.11
N GLU A 204 14.48 -13.66 -9.65
CA GLU A 204 15.60 -14.48 -10.14
C GLU A 204 15.70 -15.85 -9.45
N ILE A 205 15.26 -15.97 -8.19
CA ILE A 205 15.54 -17.15 -7.35
C ILE A 205 14.32 -17.94 -6.90
N ALA A 206 13.16 -17.29 -6.80
CA ALA A 206 11.94 -17.93 -6.31
C ALA A 206 11.20 -18.63 -7.45
N THR A 207 10.60 -19.79 -7.16
CA THR A 207 9.76 -20.56 -8.08
C THR A 207 8.29 -20.19 -7.95
N SER A 208 7.91 -19.64 -6.78
CA SER A 208 6.56 -19.20 -6.45
C SER A 208 6.64 -18.10 -5.39
N SER A 209 5.64 -17.23 -5.34
CA SER A 209 5.55 -16.18 -4.32
C SER A 209 4.11 -15.76 -4.10
N ILE A 210 3.83 -15.33 -2.87
CA ILE A 210 2.60 -14.69 -2.43
C ILE A 210 2.96 -13.74 -1.29
N ASP A 211 2.25 -12.63 -1.15
CA ASP A 211 2.35 -11.84 0.06
C ASP A 211 1.48 -12.45 1.19
N ILE A 212 1.73 -12.05 2.43
CA ILE A 212 0.97 -12.54 3.58
C ILE A 212 -0.02 -11.45 4.00
N SER A 213 -1.29 -11.67 3.70
CA SER A 213 -2.41 -10.78 3.99
C SER A 213 -3.40 -11.36 5.01
N ASP A 214 -3.81 -12.62 4.82
CA ASP A 214 -4.79 -13.32 5.65
C ASP A 214 -4.14 -14.23 6.71
N GLY A 215 -2.84 -14.36 6.63
CA GLY A 215 -2.02 -15.18 7.54
C GLY A 215 -1.36 -16.36 6.85
N LEU A 216 -0.21 -16.77 7.39
CA LEU A 216 0.68 -17.76 6.77
C LEU A 216 -0.05 -19.01 6.26
N LEU A 217 -0.93 -19.59 7.07
CA LEU A 217 -1.58 -20.87 6.70
C LEU A 217 -2.58 -20.69 5.54
N ALA A 218 -3.32 -19.57 5.53
CA ALA A 218 -4.23 -19.24 4.45
C ALA A 218 -3.46 -18.98 3.15
N ASP A 219 -2.44 -18.12 3.21
CA ASP A 219 -1.72 -17.65 2.03
C ASP A 219 -0.82 -18.75 1.43
N VAL A 220 -0.12 -19.54 2.24
CA VAL A 220 0.63 -20.72 1.76
C VAL A 220 -0.30 -21.75 1.13
N GLY A 221 -1.55 -21.86 1.58
CA GLY A 221 -2.55 -22.74 0.97
C GLY A 221 -2.91 -22.37 -0.47
N HIS A 222 -2.53 -21.18 -0.95
CA HIS A 222 -2.71 -20.73 -2.33
C HIS A 222 -1.50 -21.02 -3.24
N ILE A 223 -0.38 -21.42 -2.68
CA ILE A 223 0.82 -21.90 -3.38
C ILE A 223 0.72 -23.42 -3.65
#